data_f877f585b42e11e29722f5a2fbe16615
#
_entry.id   f877f585b42e11e29722f5a2fbe16615
#
_cell.length_a   1.000
_cell.length_b   1.000
_cell.length_c   1.000
_cell.angle_alpha   90.00
_cell.angle_beta   90.00
_cell.angle_gamma   90.00
#
_symmetry.space_group_name_H-M   'P 1'
#
loop_
_entity.id
_entity.type
_entity.pdbx_description
1 polymer ?
#
loop_
_entity_poly.entity_id
_entity_poly.type
_entity_poly.pdbx_seq_one_letter_code
_entity_poly.pdbx_strand_id
1 'polypeptide(L)'
;MKITIRIDDITENMDWPKFLKFKGLLDVYGVKPLIGVIPDNMDSSIEGDTTGAPEDFWKYIKELESDGYVISMHGMNHVYTTIKDGLFPLNKFSEFAGHCYDEQYELLSYGVDIFNEHEINTDIFMAPAHSFDKNTLLALKELGFKKITDGFGTKPYIYKDMTFYPISFDRKTILKNKDKEGFTTFVYHINTMNDKDFENFEKLLKEYDVVSYSAYLKETPVPRGFWGHLKESMMAEVKRMIVSRR
;
A
#
# COMPACT_ATOMS: atom_id res chain seq x y z
N MET A 1 7.04 16.70 -9.96
CA MET A 1 6.56 15.36 -9.55
C MET A 1 6.06 15.47 -8.14
N LYS A 2 4.78 15.25 -7.91
CA LYS A 2 4.20 15.18 -6.56
C LYS A 2 4.44 13.81 -5.96
N ILE A 3 4.87 13.76 -4.72
CA ILE A 3 5.15 12.52 -4.00
C ILE A 3 4.03 12.28 -2.98
N THR A 4 3.45 11.10 -2.99
CA THR A 4 2.53 10.65 -1.95
C THR A 4 3.17 9.56 -1.11
N ILE A 5 2.70 9.41 0.12
CA ILE A 5 3.22 8.43 1.07
C ILE A 5 2.20 7.31 1.24
N ARG A 6 2.68 6.08 1.19
CA ARG A 6 1.97 4.85 1.55
C ARG A 6 2.73 4.17 2.68
N ILE A 7 2.01 3.81 3.72
CA ILE A 7 2.53 3.08 4.86
C ILE A 7 1.86 1.70 4.87
N ASP A 8 2.66 0.66 4.74
CA ASP A 8 2.20 -0.73 4.79
C ASP A 8 2.26 -1.26 6.23
N ASP A 9 1.67 -2.42 6.48
CA ASP A 9 1.79 -3.21 7.71
C ASP A 9 1.26 -2.51 8.97
N ILE A 10 0.13 -1.80 8.85
CA ILE A 10 -0.53 -1.19 10.01
C ILE A 10 -1.38 -2.25 10.74
N THR A 11 -0.98 -2.57 11.96
CA THR A 11 -1.63 -3.55 12.83
C THR A 11 -1.52 -3.12 14.29
N GLU A 12 -2.34 -3.69 15.16
CA GLU A 12 -2.34 -3.34 16.60
C GLU A 12 -1.00 -3.64 17.29
N ASN A 13 -0.26 -4.66 16.80
CA ASN A 13 1.02 -5.09 17.37
C ASN A 13 2.25 -4.55 16.62
N MET A 14 2.11 -3.54 15.75
CA MET A 14 3.24 -2.91 15.06
C MET A 14 4.19 -2.15 16.03
N ASP A 15 5.34 -1.67 15.53
CA ASP A 15 6.25 -0.79 16.29
C ASP A 15 5.63 0.62 16.46
N TRP A 16 4.87 0.81 17.55
CA TRP A 16 4.15 2.05 17.82
C TRP A 16 5.05 3.25 18.04
N PRO A 17 6.20 3.17 18.78
CA PRO A 17 7.15 4.27 18.88
C PRO A 17 7.61 4.79 17.51
N LYS A 18 7.91 3.89 16.58
CA LYS A 18 8.31 4.28 15.22
C LYS A 18 7.16 4.87 14.44
N PHE A 19 5.96 4.28 14.55
CA PHE A 19 4.76 4.82 13.89
C PHE A 19 4.45 6.25 14.38
N LEU A 20 4.45 6.48 15.69
CA LEU A 20 4.19 7.80 16.27
C LEU A 20 5.27 8.83 15.87
N LYS A 21 6.55 8.42 15.81
CA LYS A 21 7.64 9.26 15.30
C LYS A 21 7.42 9.63 13.83
N PHE A 22 7.04 8.66 12.97
CA PHE A 22 6.77 8.88 11.56
C PHE A 22 5.55 9.79 11.36
N LYS A 23 4.46 9.51 12.08
CA LYS A 23 3.25 10.35 12.09
C LYS A 23 3.57 11.78 12.51
N GLY A 24 4.35 11.98 13.57
CA GLY A 24 4.75 13.31 14.02
C GLY A 24 5.47 14.12 12.94
N LEU A 25 6.34 13.48 12.14
CA LEU A 25 6.96 14.13 10.99
C LEU A 25 5.92 14.52 9.92
N LEU A 26 4.98 13.63 9.59
CA LEU A 26 3.91 13.94 8.64
C LEU A 26 3.03 15.10 9.11
N ASP A 27 2.69 15.13 10.40
CA ASP A 27 1.83 16.17 10.99
C ASP A 27 2.48 17.57 10.92
N VAL A 28 3.81 17.67 11.14
CA VAL A 28 4.56 18.92 10.99
C VAL A 28 4.40 19.52 9.59
N TYR A 29 4.29 18.68 8.55
CA TYR A 29 4.17 19.12 7.16
C TYR A 29 2.72 19.08 6.64
N GLY A 30 1.75 18.72 7.47
CA GLY A 30 0.33 18.62 7.10
C GLY A 30 0.04 17.57 6.03
N VAL A 31 0.87 16.52 5.93
CA VAL A 31 0.75 15.45 4.93
C VAL A 31 -0.04 14.28 5.51
N LYS A 32 -1.09 13.86 4.82
CA LYS A 32 -1.90 12.69 5.20
C LYS A 32 -1.67 11.54 4.22
N PRO A 33 -1.08 10.42 4.69
CA PRO A 33 -0.73 9.29 3.85
C PRO A 33 -1.92 8.37 3.53
N LEU A 34 -1.66 7.38 2.66
CA LEU A 34 -2.42 6.15 2.62
C LEU A 34 -1.80 5.17 3.62
N ILE A 35 -2.63 4.50 4.41
CA ILE A 35 -2.22 3.43 5.31
C ILE A 35 -2.88 2.11 4.94
N GLY A 36 -2.10 1.05 4.93
CA GLY A 36 -2.56 -0.33 4.73
C GLY A 36 -2.81 -1.02 6.05
N VAL A 37 -4.08 -1.12 6.42
CA VAL A 37 -4.49 -1.76 7.68
C VAL A 37 -4.74 -3.24 7.43
N ILE A 38 -4.13 -4.10 8.24
CA ILE A 38 -4.32 -5.54 8.21
C ILE A 38 -5.50 -5.88 9.12
N PRO A 39 -6.56 -6.55 8.61
CA PRO A 39 -7.75 -6.85 9.41
C PRO A 39 -7.48 -7.74 10.62
N ASP A 40 -6.70 -8.82 10.45
CA ASP A 40 -6.36 -9.77 11.52
C ASP A 40 -4.93 -10.29 11.31
N ASN A 41 -3.94 -9.59 11.86
CA ASN A 41 -2.54 -9.91 11.63
C ASN A 41 -2.13 -11.24 12.25
N MET A 42 -1.65 -12.16 11.42
CA MET A 42 -1.06 -13.46 11.83
C MET A 42 0.44 -13.57 11.48
N ASP A 43 1.05 -12.50 10.95
CA ASP A 43 2.47 -12.45 10.63
C ASP A 43 3.28 -11.85 11.78
N SER A 44 3.87 -12.70 12.61
CA SER A 44 4.70 -12.26 13.74
C SER A 44 5.98 -11.50 13.31
N SER A 45 6.37 -11.56 12.04
CA SER A 45 7.57 -10.86 11.55
C SER A 45 7.39 -9.34 11.47
N ILE A 46 6.16 -8.85 11.50
CA ILE A 46 5.81 -7.42 11.48
C ILE A 46 5.37 -6.90 12.84
N GLU A 47 5.41 -7.71 13.90
CA GLU A 47 5.21 -7.26 15.27
C GLU A 47 6.42 -6.46 15.78
N GLY A 48 6.17 -5.53 16.71
CA GLY A 48 7.19 -4.63 17.21
C GLY A 48 6.95 -4.19 18.65
N ASP A 49 7.55 -3.06 19.01
CA ASP A 49 7.37 -2.44 20.32
C ASP A 49 5.97 -1.80 20.41
N THR A 50 5.13 -2.30 21.31
CA THR A 50 3.77 -1.79 21.52
C THR A 50 3.69 -0.63 22.52
N THR A 51 4.81 -0.09 22.97
CA THR A 51 4.83 1.08 23.86
C THR A 51 4.15 2.28 23.19
N GLY A 52 3.12 2.81 23.86
CA GLY A 52 2.33 3.93 23.31
C GLY A 52 1.25 3.53 22.32
N ALA A 53 0.97 2.23 22.20
CA ALA A 53 -0.20 1.75 21.46
C ALA A 53 -1.50 2.35 22.03
N PRO A 54 -2.51 2.65 21.20
CA PRO A 54 -3.82 3.07 21.68
C PRO A 54 -4.51 1.93 22.43
N GLU A 55 -5.37 2.27 23.38
CA GLU A 55 -6.19 1.28 24.10
C GLU A 55 -7.16 0.54 23.16
N ASP A 56 -7.61 1.22 22.10
CA ASP A 56 -8.52 0.70 21.08
C ASP A 56 -7.93 1.04 19.69
N PHE A 57 -7.38 0.02 19.05
CA PHE A 57 -6.76 0.13 17.73
C PHE A 57 -7.74 0.62 16.66
N TRP A 58 -8.92 0.02 16.59
CA TRP A 58 -9.88 0.33 15.54
C TRP A 58 -10.46 1.74 15.68
N LYS A 59 -10.71 2.16 16.93
CA LYS A 59 -11.08 3.55 17.20
C LYS A 59 -10.00 4.51 16.73
N TYR A 60 -8.73 4.19 16.97
CA TYR A 60 -7.62 5.01 16.51
C TYR A 60 -7.52 5.07 14.97
N ILE A 61 -7.78 3.97 14.27
CA ILE A 61 -7.85 3.96 12.80
C ILE A 61 -8.97 4.90 12.30
N LYS A 62 -10.15 4.92 12.94
CA LYS A 62 -11.23 5.87 12.63
C LYS A 62 -10.83 7.32 12.89
N GLU A 63 -10.08 7.58 13.95
CA GLU A 63 -9.55 8.93 14.25
C GLU A 63 -8.57 9.38 13.13
N LEU A 64 -7.68 8.48 12.66
CA LEU A 64 -6.80 8.76 11.52
C LEU A 64 -7.58 9.04 10.24
N GLU A 65 -8.61 8.25 9.94
CA GLU A 65 -9.49 8.48 8.79
C GLU A 65 -10.14 9.87 8.87
N SER A 66 -10.69 10.22 10.04
CA SER A 66 -11.31 11.53 10.29
C SER A 66 -10.32 12.69 10.18
N ASP A 67 -9.05 12.46 10.48
CA ASP A 67 -7.94 13.40 10.32
C ASP A 67 -7.42 13.49 8.86
N GLY A 68 -8.02 12.72 7.93
CA GLY A 68 -7.74 12.78 6.50
C GLY A 68 -6.72 11.77 5.98
N TYR A 69 -6.34 10.78 6.79
CA TYR A 69 -5.62 9.61 6.29
C TYR A 69 -6.52 8.80 5.36
N VAL A 70 -5.94 8.22 4.34
CA VAL A 70 -6.67 7.30 3.46
C VAL A 70 -6.46 5.88 3.97
N ILE A 71 -7.55 5.17 4.22
CA ILE A 71 -7.49 3.79 4.70
C ILE A 71 -7.60 2.83 3.52
N SER A 72 -6.78 1.78 3.51
CA SER A 72 -6.88 0.64 2.59
C SER A 72 -6.82 -0.66 3.36
N MET A 73 -7.49 -1.70 2.87
CA MET A 73 -7.36 -3.05 3.40
C MET A 73 -6.08 -3.68 2.86
N HIS A 74 -5.17 -4.09 3.76
CA HIS A 74 -3.87 -4.67 3.42
C HIS A 74 -3.86 -6.19 3.61
N GLY A 75 -4.43 -6.89 2.62
CA GLY A 75 -4.67 -8.32 2.73
C GLY A 75 -5.74 -8.65 3.77
N MET A 76 -5.64 -9.83 4.37
CA MET A 76 -6.48 -10.28 5.47
C MET A 76 -5.63 -10.52 6.75
N ASN A 77 -4.68 -11.45 6.69
CA ASN A 77 -3.84 -11.81 7.85
C ASN A 77 -2.32 -11.72 7.58
N HIS A 78 -1.93 -11.26 6.41
CA HIS A 78 -0.54 -11.04 5.98
C HIS A 78 0.31 -12.32 5.95
N VAL A 79 -0.31 -13.50 5.81
CA VAL A 79 0.40 -14.78 5.74
C VAL A 79 0.56 -15.26 4.30
N TYR A 80 1.79 -15.48 3.88
CA TYR A 80 2.09 -15.92 2.51
C TYR A 80 2.01 -17.44 2.42
N THR A 81 0.98 -17.92 1.73
CA THR A 81 0.66 -19.37 1.62
C THR A 81 1.01 -19.95 0.27
N THR A 82 1.31 -19.13 -0.73
CA THR A 82 1.69 -19.59 -2.07
C THR A 82 3.01 -19.00 -2.54
N ILE A 83 3.63 -19.66 -3.54
CA ILE A 83 4.84 -19.19 -4.23
C ILE A 83 4.49 -18.66 -5.64
N LYS A 84 3.41 -17.88 -5.75
CA LYS A 84 2.94 -17.28 -7.00
C LYS A 84 3.15 -15.77 -6.98
N ASP A 85 3.63 -15.24 -8.09
CA ASP A 85 3.94 -13.82 -8.26
C ASP A 85 2.79 -12.99 -8.87
N GLY A 86 1.73 -13.65 -9.35
CA GLY A 86 0.51 -12.99 -9.81
C GLY A 86 0.69 -12.09 -11.06
N LEU A 87 -0.16 -11.05 -11.16
CA LEU A 87 -0.19 -10.13 -12.29
C LEU A 87 0.88 -9.03 -12.21
N PHE A 88 1.37 -8.74 -11.01
CA PHE A 88 2.43 -7.76 -10.76
C PHE A 88 3.61 -8.46 -10.07
N PRO A 89 4.51 -9.11 -10.85
CA PRO A 89 5.48 -10.08 -10.35
C PRO A 89 6.69 -9.44 -9.66
N LEU A 90 6.43 -8.61 -8.63
CA LEU A 90 7.45 -7.96 -7.82
C LEU A 90 8.04 -8.90 -6.78
N ASN A 91 7.24 -9.80 -6.22
CA ASN A 91 7.62 -10.85 -5.29
C ASN A 91 7.17 -12.23 -5.80
N LYS A 92 7.72 -13.31 -5.22
CA LYS A 92 7.41 -14.71 -5.59
C LYS A 92 6.56 -15.44 -4.55
N PHE A 93 5.92 -14.72 -3.66
CA PHE A 93 5.05 -15.26 -2.63
C PHE A 93 3.81 -14.39 -2.53
N SER A 94 2.73 -14.98 -2.10
CA SER A 94 1.44 -14.31 -2.03
C SER A 94 0.57 -14.87 -0.92
N GLU A 95 -0.27 -14.01 -0.38
CA GLU A 95 -1.40 -14.40 0.44
C GLU A 95 -2.57 -14.90 -0.44
N PHE A 96 -2.74 -14.34 -1.65
CA PHE A 96 -3.89 -14.58 -2.51
C PHE A 96 -3.55 -15.30 -3.82
N ALA A 97 -2.59 -14.80 -4.59
CA ALA A 97 -2.32 -15.30 -5.93
C ALA A 97 -1.98 -16.79 -5.93
N GLY A 98 -2.66 -17.57 -6.80
CA GLY A 98 -2.49 -19.01 -6.90
C GLY A 98 -3.50 -19.85 -6.14
N HIS A 99 -4.30 -19.27 -5.26
CA HIS A 99 -5.48 -19.90 -4.69
C HIS A 99 -6.65 -19.90 -5.70
N CYS A 100 -7.63 -20.79 -5.48
CA CYS A 100 -8.86 -20.76 -6.27
C CYS A 100 -9.68 -19.50 -5.92
N TYR A 101 -10.67 -19.19 -6.76
CA TYR A 101 -11.51 -18.01 -6.56
C TYR A 101 -12.24 -18.04 -5.21
N ASP A 102 -12.86 -19.17 -4.87
CA ASP A 102 -13.67 -19.31 -3.66
C ASP A 102 -12.82 -19.09 -2.39
N GLU A 103 -11.61 -19.64 -2.35
CA GLU A 103 -10.67 -19.43 -1.24
C GLU A 103 -10.27 -17.95 -1.09
N GLN A 104 -9.98 -17.28 -2.21
CA GLN A 104 -9.62 -15.86 -2.18
C GLN A 104 -10.82 -14.99 -1.77
N TYR A 105 -12.01 -15.29 -2.27
CA TYR A 105 -13.23 -14.58 -1.93
C TYR A 105 -13.55 -14.71 -0.45
N GLU A 106 -13.52 -15.92 0.09
CA GLU A 106 -13.77 -16.19 1.51
C GLU A 106 -12.79 -15.40 2.39
N LEU A 107 -11.49 -15.49 2.10
CA LEU A 107 -10.45 -14.79 2.87
C LEU A 107 -10.64 -13.26 2.84
N LEU A 108 -10.90 -12.70 1.66
CA LEU A 108 -11.15 -11.26 1.51
C LEU A 108 -12.45 -10.82 2.19
N SER A 109 -13.49 -11.66 2.14
CA SER A 109 -14.77 -11.41 2.81
C SER A 109 -14.61 -11.28 4.32
N TYR A 110 -13.82 -12.15 4.96
CA TYR A 110 -13.51 -12.02 6.39
C TYR A 110 -12.87 -10.67 6.73
N GLY A 111 -11.92 -10.21 5.90
CA GLY A 111 -11.32 -8.89 6.10
C GLY A 111 -12.33 -7.74 5.98
N VAL A 112 -13.26 -7.86 5.03
CA VAL A 112 -14.36 -6.89 4.86
C VAL A 112 -15.30 -6.91 6.07
N ASP A 113 -15.62 -8.10 6.60
CA ASP A 113 -16.51 -8.24 7.76
C ASP A 113 -15.88 -7.57 8.99
N ILE A 114 -14.58 -7.78 9.25
CA ILE A 114 -13.86 -7.11 10.34
C ILE A 114 -13.90 -5.58 10.17
N PHE A 115 -13.65 -5.07 8.97
CA PHE A 115 -13.72 -3.63 8.71
C PHE A 115 -15.13 -3.08 8.95
N ASN A 116 -16.17 -3.81 8.53
CA ASN A 116 -17.57 -3.44 8.74
C ASN A 116 -17.94 -3.44 10.23
N GLU A 117 -17.50 -4.44 11.00
CA GLU A 117 -17.73 -4.51 12.47
C GLU A 117 -17.16 -3.28 13.18
N HIS A 118 -16.04 -2.75 12.69
CA HIS A 118 -15.41 -1.54 13.21
C HIS A 118 -15.82 -0.26 12.47
N GLU A 119 -16.82 -0.33 11.59
CA GLU A 119 -17.36 0.79 10.81
C GLU A 119 -16.28 1.51 9.95
N ILE A 120 -15.26 0.78 9.48
CA ILE A 120 -14.26 1.27 8.54
C ILE A 120 -14.76 0.99 7.12
N ASN A 121 -14.96 2.04 6.33
CA ASN A 121 -15.43 1.92 4.95
C ASN A 121 -14.30 2.27 3.98
N THR A 122 -13.83 1.28 3.23
CA THR A 122 -12.86 1.52 2.16
C THR A 122 -13.20 0.73 0.90
N ASP A 123 -12.94 1.33 -0.25
CA ASP A 123 -12.99 0.68 -1.56
C ASP A 123 -11.57 0.49 -2.15
N ILE A 124 -10.53 0.61 -1.30
CA ILE A 124 -9.13 0.55 -1.67
C ILE A 124 -8.48 -0.70 -1.10
N PHE A 125 -7.89 -1.50 -1.97
CA PHE A 125 -7.10 -2.67 -1.61
C PHE A 125 -5.60 -2.42 -1.80
N MET A 126 -4.82 -2.92 -0.88
CA MET A 126 -3.36 -2.92 -0.89
C MET A 126 -2.89 -4.37 -0.80
N ALA A 127 -2.28 -4.88 -1.87
CA ALA A 127 -1.87 -6.28 -1.89
C ALA A 127 -0.62 -6.52 -1.04
N PRO A 128 -0.64 -7.44 -0.05
CA PRO A 128 0.57 -7.90 0.62
C PRO A 128 1.58 -8.44 -0.40
N ALA A 129 2.86 -8.16 -0.17
CA ALA A 129 3.92 -8.48 -1.12
C ALA A 129 3.70 -7.96 -2.56
N HIS A 130 2.77 -7.03 -2.77
CA HIS A 130 2.34 -6.55 -4.10
C HIS A 130 1.82 -7.67 -5.02
N SER A 131 1.36 -8.79 -4.47
CA SER A 131 1.01 -9.99 -5.23
C SER A 131 -0.50 -10.25 -5.22
N PHE A 132 -1.08 -10.31 -6.42
CA PHE A 132 -2.49 -10.57 -6.69
C PHE A 132 -2.65 -11.17 -8.09
N ASP A 133 -3.72 -11.91 -8.33
CA ASP A 133 -4.01 -12.50 -9.62
C ASP A 133 -5.41 -12.13 -10.16
N LYS A 134 -5.87 -12.83 -11.18
CA LYS A 134 -7.19 -12.55 -11.78
C LYS A 134 -8.33 -12.89 -10.83
N ASN A 135 -8.19 -13.95 -10.04
CA ASN A 135 -9.20 -14.33 -9.05
C ASN A 135 -9.28 -13.29 -7.93
N THR A 136 -8.13 -12.77 -7.49
CA THR A 136 -8.07 -11.66 -6.52
C THR A 136 -8.86 -10.45 -7.03
N LEU A 137 -8.64 -10.05 -8.30
CA LEU A 137 -9.36 -8.90 -8.88
C LEU A 137 -10.87 -9.14 -8.98
N LEU A 138 -11.29 -10.38 -9.30
CA LEU A 138 -12.71 -10.73 -9.36
C LEU A 138 -13.35 -10.68 -7.96
N ALA A 139 -12.72 -11.30 -6.96
CA ALA A 139 -13.22 -11.32 -5.59
C ALA A 139 -13.31 -9.90 -5.00
N LEU A 140 -12.26 -9.09 -5.15
CA LEU A 140 -12.25 -7.70 -4.71
C LEU A 140 -13.40 -6.89 -5.33
N LYS A 141 -13.64 -7.06 -6.62
CA LYS A 141 -14.70 -6.35 -7.34
C LYS A 141 -16.10 -6.74 -6.82
N GLU A 142 -16.33 -8.02 -6.56
CA GLU A 142 -17.59 -8.54 -6.00
C GLU A 142 -17.83 -8.04 -4.57
N LEU A 143 -16.75 -7.89 -3.78
CA LEU A 143 -16.77 -7.32 -2.44
C LEU A 143 -16.83 -5.77 -2.42
N GLY A 144 -16.92 -5.12 -3.59
CA GLY A 144 -17.14 -3.67 -3.70
C GLY A 144 -15.89 -2.82 -3.79
N PHE A 145 -14.68 -3.41 -3.80
CA PHE A 145 -13.45 -2.66 -4.03
C PHE A 145 -13.37 -2.11 -5.45
N LYS A 146 -12.80 -0.93 -5.58
CA LYS A 146 -12.67 -0.20 -6.86
C LYS A 146 -11.24 0.19 -7.18
N LYS A 147 -10.37 0.20 -6.17
CA LYS A 147 -9.02 0.75 -6.27
C LYS A 147 -7.98 -0.22 -5.72
N ILE A 148 -6.82 -0.26 -6.38
CA ILE A 148 -5.63 -1.01 -5.95
C ILE A 148 -4.43 -0.07 -5.95
N THR A 149 -3.62 -0.14 -4.89
CA THR A 149 -2.48 0.78 -4.71
C THR A 149 -1.16 0.15 -5.12
N ASP A 150 -1.14 -0.48 -6.28
CA ASP A 150 0.01 -1.17 -6.86
C ASP A 150 0.18 -0.84 -8.34
N GLY A 151 1.26 -1.37 -8.94
CA GLY A 151 1.64 -1.09 -10.32
C GLY A 151 2.69 -0.01 -10.46
N PHE A 152 3.16 0.22 -11.68
CA PHE A 152 4.15 1.26 -12.01
C PHE A 152 3.61 2.30 -12.99
N GLY A 153 3.89 3.56 -12.71
CA GLY A 153 3.46 4.69 -13.54
C GLY A 153 3.54 6.02 -12.82
N THR A 154 3.08 7.07 -13.49
CA THR A 154 3.01 8.44 -12.94
C THR A 154 1.59 9.00 -12.95
N LYS A 155 0.61 8.17 -13.36
CA LYS A 155 -0.83 8.48 -13.35
C LYS A 155 -1.59 7.23 -12.95
N PRO A 156 -2.75 7.37 -12.30
CA PRO A 156 -3.62 6.23 -12.08
C PRO A 156 -4.12 5.67 -13.41
N TYR A 157 -4.42 4.38 -13.45
CA TYR A 157 -4.90 3.73 -14.67
C TYR A 157 -6.00 2.72 -14.41
N ILE A 158 -6.82 2.47 -15.42
CA ILE A 158 -7.89 1.46 -15.37
C ILE A 158 -7.41 0.18 -16.04
N TYR A 159 -7.56 -0.92 -15.34
CA TYR A 159 -7.39 -2.27 -15.86
C TYR A 159 -8.40 -3.22 -15.24
N LYS A 160 -9.10 -4.01 -16.07
CA LYS A 160 -10.15 -4.94 -15.62
C LYS A 160 -11.19 -4.29 -14.69
N ASP A 161 -11.62 -3.08 -15.04
CA ASP A 161 -12.59 -2.27 -14.30
C ASP A 161 -12.17 -1.84 -12.88
N MET A 162 -10.91 -2.04 -12.53
CA MET A 162 -10.29 -1.54 -11.30
C MET A 162 -9.38 -0.36 -11.62
N THR A 163 -9.32 0.61 -10.71
CA THR A 163 -8.37 1.73 -10.81
C THR A 163 -7.11 1.43 -10.01
N PHE A 164 -5.98 1.46 -10.69
CA PHE A 164 -4.66 1.25 -10.08
C PHE A 164 -3.99 2.58 -9.80
N TYR A 165 -3.41 2.71 -8.60
CA TYR A 165 -2.61 3.85 -8.16
C TYR A 165 -1.15 3.41 -8.02
N PRO A 166 -0.31 3.68 -9.04
CA PRO A 166 1.07 3.22 -9.10
C PRO A 166 1.96 3.63 -7.94
N ILE A 167 2.88 2.72 -7.59
CA ILE A 167 3.99 2.98 -6.69
C ILE A 167 5.28 3.34 -7.45
N SER A 168 6.26 3.87 -6.74
CA SER A 168 7.56 4.23 -7.31
C SER A 168 8.36 3.00 -7.75
N PHE A 169 8.83 3.01 -8.99
CA PHE A 169 9.79 2.01 -9.46
C PHE A 169 11.17 2.19 -8.80
N ASP A 170 11.68 3.41 -8.77
CA ASP A 170 12.97 3.75 -8.16
C ASP A 170 12.96 5.17 -7.60
N ARG A 171 13.07 5.27 -6.27
CA ARG A 171 13.05 6.56 -5.56
C ARG A 171 14.17 7.49 -6.02
N LYS A 172 15.40 6.96 -6.24
CA LYS A 172 16.55 7.78 -6.63
C LYS A 172 16.34 8.48 -7.98
N THR A 173 15.76 7.76 -8.94
CA THR A 173 15.43 8.32 -10.25
C THR A 173 14.33 9.37 -10.15
N ILE A 174 13.32 9.15 -9.32
CA ILE A 174 12.23 10.11 -9.08
C ILE A 174 12.81 11.40 -8.49
N LEU A 175 13.58 11.32 -7.43
CA LEU A 175 14.16 12.48 -6.75
C LEU A 175 15.09 13.32 -7.65
N LYS A 176 15.78 12.68 -8.60
CA LYS A 176 16.58 13.38 -9.62
C LYS A 176 15.73 14.09 -10.68
N ASN A 177 14.49 13.66 -10.90
CA ASN A 177 13.59 14.17 -11.94
C ASN A 177 12.38 14.90 -11.35
N LYS A 178 12.58 15.66 -10.27
CA LYS A 178 11.53 16.34 -9.53
C LYS A 178 10.64 17.28 -10.37
N ASP A 179 11.18 17.82 -11.45
CA ASP A 179 10.48 18.77 -12.34
C ASP A 179 9.50 18.09 -13.31
N LYS A 180 9.45 16.76 -13.37
CA LYS A 180 8.45 16.05 -14.19
C LYS A 180 7.05 16.19 -13.57
N GLU A 181 6.04 16.23 -14.42
CA GLU A 181 4.65 16.21 -14.01
C GLU A 181 4.19 14.81 -13.58
N GLY A 182 3.11 14.77 -12.79
CA GLY A 182 2.47 13.54 -12.33
C GLY A 182 2.72 13.24 -10.86
N PHE A 183 2.27 12.06 -10.47
CA PHE A 183 2.36 11.55 -9.09
C PHE A 183 3.25 10.32 -9.02
N THR A 184 3.80 10.09 -7.83
CA THR A 184 4.46 8.84 -7.46
C THR A 184 4.22 8.54 -5.99
N THR A 185 4.10 7.28 -5.63
CA THR A 185 3.91 6.86 -4.24
C THR A 185 5.18 6.21 -3.71
N PHE A 186 5.67 6.69 -2.57
CA PHE A 186 6.76 6.05 -1.83
C PHE A 186 6.17 5.16 -0.74
N VAL A 187 6.54 3.89 -0.76
CA VAL A 187 6.09 2.86 0.18
C VAL A 187 7.05 2.81 1.37
N TYR A 188 6.51 2.77 2.58
CA TYR A 188 7.26 2.66 3.83
C TYR A 188 6.75 1.50 4.68
N HIS A 189 7.68 0.68 5.19
CA HIS A 189 7.46 -0.34 6.21
C HIS A 189 8.12 0.18 7.50
N ILE A 190 7.34 0.79 8.37
CA ILE A 190 7.86 1.58 9.50
C ILE A 190 8.63 0.71 10.49
N ASN A 191 8.15 -0.51 10.73
CA ASN A 191 8.79 -1.46 11.66
C ASN A 191 10.27 -1.69 11.35
N THR A 192 10.66 -1.62 10.07
CA THR A 192 12.03 -1.87 9.61
C THR A 192 12.91 -0.61 9.57
N MET A 193 12.34 0.57 9.81
CA MET A 193 13.08 1.83 9.73
C MET A 193 14.07 2.00 10.88
N ASN A 194 15.24 2.52 10.57
CA ASN A 194 16.25 2.96 11.51
C ASN A 194 16.35 4.50 11.55
N ASP A 195 17.14 5.07 12.44
CA ASP A 195 17.27 6.53 12.59
C ASP A 195 17.66 7.23 11.28
N LYS A 196 18.53 6.61 10.48
CA LYS A 196 18.93 7.16 9.17
C LYS A 196 17.76 7.22 8.19
N ASP A 197 16.84 6.27 8.25
CA ASP A 197 15.65 6.26 7.41
C ASP A 197 14.70 7.39 7.81
N PHE A 198 14.56 7.68 9.12
CA PHE A 198 13.80 8.83 9.61
C PHE A 198 14.42 10.16 9.19
N GLU A 199 15.74 10.32 9.28
CA GLU A 199 16.45 11.50 8.79
C GLU A 199 16.22 11.72 7.29
N ASN A 200 16.31 10.65 6.49
CA ASN A 200 16.06 10.70 5.05
C ASN A 200 14.61 11.04 4.74
N PHE A 201 13.67 10.55 5.56
CA PHE A 201 12.25 10.87 5.41
C PHE A 201 11.95 12.34 5.74
N GLU A 202 12.50 12.85 6.83
CA GLU A 202 12.37 14.27 7.18
C GLU A 202 12.99 15.18 6.10
N LYS A 203 14.13 14.80 5.53
CA LYS A 203 14.74 15.50 4.40
C LYS A 203 13.84 15.47 3.17
N LEU A 204 13.18 14.32 2.88
CA LEU A 204 12.21 14.23 1.79
C LEU A 204 11.07 15.24 1.97
N LEU A 205 10.49 15.32 3.16
CA LEU A 205 9.40 16.27 3.46
C LEU A 205 9.83 17.72 3.33
N LYS A 206 11.10 18.05 3.63
CA LYS A 206 11.66 19.41 3.51
C LYS A 206 11.97 19.83 2.08
N GLU A 207 12.47 18.93 1.25
CA GLU A 207 13.09 19.27 -0.04
C GLU A 207 12.22 18.98 -1.26
N TYR A 208 11.12 18.24 -1.11
CA TYR A 208 10.28 17.77 -2.21
C TYR A 208 8.80 18.10 -2.01
N ASP A 209 8.07 18.11 -3.11
CA ASP A 209 6.62 18.35 -3.12
C ASP A 209 5.89 17.07 -2.66
N VAL A 210 5.85 16.86 -1.34
CA VAL A 210 5.12 15.74 -0.72
C VAL A 210 3.71 16.21 -0.37
N VAL A 211 2.71 15.50 -0.90
CA VAL A 211 1.30 15.87 -0.76
C VAL A 211 0.48 14.73 -0.15
N SER A 212 -0.66 15.07 0.44
CA SER A 212 -1.60 14.08 0.98
C SER A 212 -2.10 13.14 -0.10
N TYR A 213 -2.29 11.86 0.24
CA TYR A 213 -2.68 10.83 -0.72
C TYR A 213 -4.05 11.10 -1.37
N SER A 214 -4.93 11.78 -0.65
CA SER A 214 -6.24 12.23 -1.17
C SER A 214 -6.13 13.11 -2.41
N ALA A 215 -5.01 13.81 -2.62
CA ALA A 215 -4.76 14.58 -3.85
C ALA A 215 -4.54 13.64 -5.05
N TYR A 216 -3.86 12.50 -4.84
CA TYR A 216 -3.65 11.50 -5.90
C TYR A 216 -4.95 10.80 -6.28
N LEU A 217 -5.84 10.54 -5.32
CA LEU A 217 -7.14 9.93 -5.58
C LEU A 217 -8.06 10.79 -6.47
N LYS A 218 -7.80 12.08 -6.59
CA LYS A 218 -8.55 13.02 -7.45
C LYS A 218 -8.07 13.03 -8.90
N GLU A 219 -6.93 12.40 -9.20
CA GLU A 219 -6.41 12.32 -10.57
C GLU A 219 -7.30 11.44 -11.45
N THR A 220 -7.52 11.89 -12.67
CA THR A 220 -8.31 11.13 -13.65
C THR A 220 -7.49 9.94 -14.15
N PRO A 221 -7.99 8.70 -13.95
CA PRO A 221 -7.29 7.51 -14.43
C PRO A 221 -7.34 7.41 -15.95
N VAL A 222 -6.27 6.85 -16.54
CA VAL A 222 -6.17 6.61 -17.97
C VAL A 222 -6.35 5.12 -18.27
N PRO A 223 -6.99 4.73 -19.39
CA PRO A 223 -7.05 3.33 -19.80
C PRO A 223 -5.65 2.76 -20.02
N ARG A 224 -5.39 1.55 -19.49
CA ARG A 224 -4.16 0.81 -19.74
C ARG A 224 -4.45 -0.44 -20.57
N GLY A 225 -3.98 -0.44 -21.81
CA GLY A 225 -4.12 -1.58 -22.70
C GLY A 225 -3.09 -2.69 -22.43
N PHE A 226 -3.23 -3.80 -23.16
CA PHE A 226 -2.38 -4.99 -23.05
C PHE A 226 -0.87 -4.69 -23.06
N TRP A 227 -0.40 -3.85 -23.98
CA TRP A 227 1.03 -3.49 -24.07
C TRP A 227 1.55 -2.71 -22.87
N GLY A 228 0.69 -1.87 -22.28
CA GLY A 228 1.04 -1.16 -21.04
C GLY A 228 1.22 -2.12 -19.87
N HIS A 229 0.38 -3.14 -19.78
CA HIS A 229 0.48 -4.20 -18.77
C HIS A 229 1.71 -5.08 -18.96
N LEU A 230 1.97 -5.52 -20.19
CA LEU A 230 3.15 -6.33 -20.50
C LEU A 230 4.42 -5.58 -20.10
N LYS A 231 4.52 -4.30 -20.44
CA LYS A 231 5.64 -3.44 -20.03
C LYS A 231 5.77 -3.36 -18.49
N GLU A 232 4.68 -3.20 -17.79
CA GLU A 232 4.66 -3.13 -16.33
C GLU A 232 5.13 -4.43 -15.69
N SER A 233 4.62 -5.58 -16.17
CA SER A 233 5.05 -6.90 -15.72
C SER A 233 6.56 -7.11 -15.91
N MET A 234 7.08 -6.75 -17.08
CA MET A 234 8.54 -6.78 -17.34
C MET A 234 9.31 -5.86 -16.39
N MET A 235 8.80 -4.66 -16.10
CA MET A 235 9.42 -3.74 -15.14
C MET A 235 9.43 -4.33 -13.74
N ALA A 236 8.35 -4.98 -13.31
CA ALA A 236 8.26 -5.64 -12.00
C ALA A 236 9.30 -6.77 -11.87
N GLU A 237 9.43 -7.62 -12.88
CA GLU A 237 10.47 -8.66 -12.93
C GLU A 237 11.89 -8.08 -12.85
N VAL A 238 12.18 -7.04 -13.61
CA VAL A 238 13.48 -6.37 -13.56
C VAL A 238 13.75 -5.80 -12.16
N LYS A 239 12.78 -5.14 -11.55
CA LYS A 239 12.93 -4.61 -10.18
C LYS A 239 13.19 -5.75 -9.18
N ARG A 240 12.45 -6.86 -9.28
CA ARG A 240 12.67 -8.06 -8.46
C ARG A 240 14.10 -8.56 -8.56
N MET A 241 14.62 -8.70 -9.79
CA MET A 241 16.01 -9.15 -10.01
C MET A 241 17.05 -8.19 -9.41
N ILE A 242 16.79 -6.89 -9.43
CA ILE A 242 17.68 -5.88 -8.83
C ILE A 242 17.65 -5.99 -7.29
N VAL A 243 16.49 -6.16 -6.70
CA VAL A 243 16.32 -6.25 -5.23
C VAL A 243 16.90 -7.56 -4.69
N SER A 244 16.70 -8.68 -5.38
CA SER A 244 17.22 -9.99 -4.95
C SER A 244 18.74 -10.13 -5.01
N ARG A 245 19.46 -9.17 -5.63
CA ARG A 245 20.92 -9.15 -5.71
C ARG A 245 21.57 -8.23 -4.67
N ARG A 246 20.79 -7.60 -3.81
CA ARG A 246 21.25 -6.75 -2.70
C ARG A 246 21.15 -7.45 -1.36
#